data_7929a1506705b4e94666035277f6522a
#
_entry.id   7929a1506705b4e94666035277f6522a
#
_cell.length_a   1.000
_cell.length_b   1.000
_cell.length_c   1.000
_cell.angle_alpha   90.00
_cell.angle_beta   90.00
_cell.angle_gamma   90.00
#
_symmetry.space_group_name_H-M   'P 1'
#
loop_
_entity.id
_entity.type
_entity.pdbx_description
1 polymer ?
#
loop_
_entity_poly.entity_id
_entity_poly.type
_entity_poly.pdbx_seq_one_letter_code
_entity_poly.pdbx_strand_id
1 'polypeptide(L)'
;MTSEPVDPDLETRRLARESLRQDDPTGWFERLYSAASEGAAVVPWDRGTAHPLLADWVETSQPQGTGKHALIVGAGTGWDAELIADLGYDTTAFDISPSAVETAQRNHPDSKAAYQVANLLKPPAEWHRAFDLVVEIFTVQALPIPLQPEATERVSDFVCAGGTLLVIAAARDDDTPDDTVEGPPWPLTRAATEAFSTDDLRLIQLDRLPGPSDPTTYRWRAEYLRD
;
A
#
# COMPACT_ATOMS: atom_id res chain seq x y z
N MET A 1 -7.17 -26.20 26.82
CA MET A 1 -8.11 -25.82 25.76
C MET A 1 -7.30 -25.04 24.77
N THR A 2 -6.87 -25.67 23.68
CA THR A 2 -6.21 -24.98 22.56
C THR A 2 -7.31 -24.24 21.82
N SER A 3 -7.34 -22.89 21.96
CA SER A 3 -8.19 -22.05 21.11
C SER A 3 -7.79 -22.32 19.66
N GLU A 4 -8.75 -22.61 18.79
CA GLU A 4 -8.51 -22.64 17.34
C GLU A 4 -7.85 -21.32 16.92
N PRO A 5 -6.86 -21.35 16.01
CA PRO A 5 -6.26 -20.12 15.52
C PRO A 5 -7.36 -19.27 14.84
N VAL A 6 -7.51 -18.04 15.30
CA VAL A 6 -8.45 -17.08 14.71
C VAL A 6 -7.96 -16.80 13.29
N ASP A 7 -8.87 -16.89 12.31
CA ASP A 7 -8.58 -16.51 10.94
C ASP A 7 -8.18 -15.02 10.89
N PRO A 8 -6.95 -14.68 10.45
CA PRO A 8 -6.44 -13.31 10.45
C PRO A 8 -7.33 -12.32 9.66
N ASP A 9 -7.96 -12.79 8.58
CA ASP A 9 -8.85 -11.95 7.77
C ASP A 9 -10.16 -11.64 8.51
N LEU A 10 -10.70 -12.58 9.28
CA LEU A 10 -11.88 -12.35 10.11
C LEU A 10 -11.60 -11.35 11.22
N GLU A 11 -10.44 -11.43 11.87
CA GLU A 11 -10.05 -10.49 12.92
C GLU A 11 -9.84 -9.08 12.36
N THR A 12 -9.16 -8.95 11.22
CA THR A 12 -8.98 -7.70 10.52
C THR A 12 -10.32 -7.04 10.19
N ARG A 13 -11.27 -7.79 9.61
CA ARG A 13 -12.60 -7.28 9.30
C ARG A 13 -13.40 -6.89 10.56
N ARG A 14 -13.23 -7.61 11.67
CA ARG A 14 -13.85 -7.26 12.94
C ARG A 14 -13.35 -5.91 13.44
N LEU A 15 -12.01 -5.71 13.48
CA LEU A 15 -11.39 -4.46 13.93
C LEU A 15 -11.81 -3.28 13.03
N ALA A 16 -11.84 -3.48 11.72
CA ALA A 16 -12.28 -2.45 10.78
C ALA A 16 -13.75 -2.06 10.99
N ARG A 17 -14.67 -3.03 11.15
CA ARG A 17 -16.09 -2.74 11.41
C ARG A 17 -16.28 -1.97 12.71
N GLU A 18 -15.54 -2.28 13.76
CA GLU A 18 -15.58 -1.55 15.04
C GLU A 18 -15.09 -0.12 14.89
N SER A 19 -13.99 0.10 14.13
CA SER A 19 -13.44 1.41 13.84
C SER A 19 -14.41 2.28 13.05
N LEU A 20 -14.98 1.72 11.99
CA LEU A 20 -15.96 2.42 11.14
C LEU A 20 -17.23 2.84 11.90
N ARG A 21 -17.68 2.04 12.87
CA ARG A 21 -18.83 2.42 13.73
C ARG A 21 -18.54 3.62 14.63
N GLN A 22 -17.28 3.96 14.82
CA GLN A 22 -16.78 5.09 15.60
C GLN A 22 -16.37 6.28 14.72
N ASP A 23 -16.75 6.27 13.43
CA ASP A 23 -16.33 7.27 12.42
C ASP A 23 -14.80 7.40 12.29
N ASP A 24 -14.07 6.31 12.59
CA ASP A 24 -12.63 6.23 12.47
C ASP A 24 -12.22 5.21 11.38
N PRO A 25 -12.06 5.63 10.13
CA PRO A 25 -11.79 4.71 9.03
C PRO A 25 -10.39 4.09 9.05
N THR A 26 -9.49 4.58 9.89
CA THR A 26 -8.08 4.19 9.89
C THR A 26 -7.56 3.66 11.24
N GLY A 27 -8.25 3.86 12.33
CA GLY A 27 -7.77 3.46 13.67
C GLY A 27 -7.64 1.95 13.89
N TRP A 28 -8.24 1.14 13.02
CA TRP A 28 -8.11 -0.31 13.08
C TRP A 28 -6.70 -0.79 12.69
N PHE A 29 -5.95 -0.02 11.87
CA PHE A 29 -4.57 -0.35 11.50
C PHE A 29 -3.68 -0.39 12.74
N GLU A 30 -3.71 0.66 13.57
CA GLU A 30 -2.93 0.72 14.80
C GLU A 30 -3.30 -0.44 15.74
N ARG A 31 -4.58 -0.73 15.91
CA ARG A 31 -5.03 -1.84 16.76
C ARG A 31 -4.52 -3.19 16.28
N LEU A 32 -4.53 -3.42 14.95
CA LEU A 32 -4.02 -4.67 14.38
C LEU A 32 -2.51 -4.81 14.56
N TYR A 33 -1.73 -3.76 14.20
CA TYR A 33 -0.28 -3.80 14.31
C TYR A 33 0.20 -3.84 15.77
N SER A 34 -0.45 -3.12 16.67
CA SER A 34 -0.16 -3.20 18.11
C SER A 34 -0.39 -4.61 18.64
N ALA A 35 -1.54 -5.21 18.36
CA ALA A 35 -1.83 -6.59 18.76
C ALA A 35 -0.86 -7.60 18.14
N ALA A 36 -0.45 -7.40 16.88
CA ALA A 36 0.52 -8.24 16.22
C ALA A 36 1.93 -8.12 16.85
N SER A 37 2.33 -6.91 17.24
CA SER A 37 3.62 -6.69 17.93
C SER A 37 3.71 -7.39 19.29
N GLU A 38 2.57 -7.63 19.93
CA GLU A 38 2.42 -8.38 21.18
C GLU A 38 2.23 -9.89 20.96
N GLY A 39 2.17 -10.35 19.70
CA GLY A 39 1.91 -11.74 19.34
C GLY A 39 0.45 -12.17 19.52
N ALA A 40 -0.48 -11.22 19.70
CA ALA A 40 -1.91 -11.46 19.88
C ALA A 40 -2.71 -11.48 18.58
N ALA A 41 -2.13 -11.02 17.46
CA ALA A 41 -2.74 -11.04 16.14
C ALA A 41 -1.70 -11.38 15.06
N VAL A 42 -2.18 -11.64 13.85
CA VAL A 42 -1.36 -11.80 12.64
C VAL A 42 -1.79 -10.76 11.63
N VAL A 43 -0.83 -10.08 11.01
CA VAL A 43 -1.08 -9.15 9.90
C VAL A 43 -1.21 -9.97 8.61
N PRO A 44 -2.38 -10.06 7.97
CA PRO A 44 -2.62 -11.02 6.87
C PRO A 44 -1.75 -10.76 5.63
N TRP A 45 -1.33 -9.52 5.41
CA TRP A 45 -0.52 -9.13 4.26
C TRP A 45 1.00 -9.10 4.54
N ASP A 46 1.43 -9.31 5.78
CA ASP A 46 2.86 -9.44 6.10
C ASP A 46 3.38 -10.80 5.63
N ARG A 47 4.30 -10.77 4.69
CA ARG A 47 4.86 -11.95 4.03
C ARG A 47 6.28 -12.27 4.51
N GLY A 48 6.89 -11.38 5.30
CA GLY A 48 8.31 -11.46 5.62
C GLY A 48 9.26 -11.23 4.43
N THR A 49 8.73 -10.74 3.32
CA THR A 49 9.47 -10.39 2.07
C THR A 49 8.73 -9.31 1.31
N ALA A 50 9.41 -8.63 0.39
CA ALA A 50 8.78 -7.70 -0.54
C ALA A 50 7.66 -8.37 -1.37
N HIS A 51 6.68 -7.57 -1.79
CA HIS A 51 5.56 -8.08 -2.58
C HIS A 51 6.04 -8.67 -3.92
N PRO A 52 5.65 -9.91 -4.30
CA PRO A 52 6.19 -10.58 -5.48
C PRO A 52 6.01 -9.80 -6.79
N LEU A 53 4.89 -9.07 -6.96
CA LEU A 53 4.68 -8.24 -8.17
C LEU A 53 5.53 -6.97 -8.17
N LEU A 54 5.97 -6.47 -7.00
CA LEU A 54 6.97 -5.41 -6.92
C LEU A 54 8.34 -5.96 -7.30
N ALA A 55 8.73 -7.12 -6.77
CA ALA A 55 10.00 -7.76 -7.10
C ALA A 55 10.10 -8.08 -8.61
N ASP A 56 9.03 -8.61 -9.20
CA ASP A 56 8.93 -8.86 -10.65
C ASP A 56 9.06 -7.56 -11.48
N TRP A 57 8.41 -6.48 -11.02
CA TRP A 57 8.54 -5.16 -11.68
C TRP A 57 9.96 -4.64 -11.59
N VAL A 58 10.62 -4.76 -10.43
CA VAL A 58 12.03 -4.36 -10.25
C VAL A 58 12.95 -5.18 -11.17
N GLU A 59 12.75 -6.49 -11.27
CA GLU A 59 13.56 -7.35 -12.13
C GLU A 59 13.41 -6.99 -13.61
N THR A 60 12.19 -6.67 -14.06
CA THR A 60 11.90 -6.37 -15.46
C THR A 60 12.25 -4.94 -15.86
N SER A 61 11.92 -3.95 -15.02
CA SER A 61 12.10 -2.52 -15.31
C SER A 61 13.50 -2.00 -14.95
N GLN A 62 14.21 -2.70 -14.04
CA GLN A 62 15.56 -2.36 -13.56
C GLN A 62 15.70 -0.88 -13.19
N PRO A 63 14.84 -0.33 -12.31
CA PRO A 63 14.86 1.07 -11.98
C PRO A 63 16.17 1.45 -11.29
N GLN A 64 16.70 2.64 -11.59
CA GLN A 64 17.95 3.13 -11.03
C GLN A 64 17.67 4.23 -10.03
N GLY A 65 18.01 3.98 -8.73
CA GLY A 65 17.68 4.86 -7.64
C GLY A 65 18.71 5.91 -7.29
N THR A 66 19.96 5.80 -7.76
CA THR A 66 21.02 6.71 -7.34
C THR A 66 20.71 8.17 -7.63
N GLY A 67 20.65 8.98 -6.56
CA GLY A 67 20.32 10.41 -6.63
C GLY A 67 18.86 10.71 -6.84
N LYS A 68 17.98 9.73 -6.63
CA LYS A 68 16.51 9.83 -6.73
C LYS A 68 15.82 9.53 -5.41
N HIS A 69 14.64 10.10 -5.23
CA HIS A 69 13.80 9.92 -4.05
C HIS A 69 12.66 8.94 -4.33
N ALA A 70 12.39 8.04 -3.38
CA ALA A 70 11.24 7.15 -3.45
C ALA A 70 10.32 7.31 -2.24
N LEU A 71 9.01 7.11 -2.44
CA LEU A 71 8.01 7.06 -1.39
C LEU A 71 7.29 5.72 -1.41
N ILE A 72 7.25 5.05 -0.25
CA ILE A 72 6.46 3.84 -0.04
C ILE A 72 5.23 4.20 0.79
N VAL A 73 4.07 4.02 0.20
CA VAL A 73 2.76 4.38 0.78
C VAL A 73 2.21 3.21 1.59
N GLY A 74 1.98 3.40 2.90
CA GLY A 74 1.48 2.32 3.76
C GLY A 74 2.52 1.21 3.93
N ALA A 75 3.71 1.54 4.42
CA ALA A 75 4.88 0.68 4.42
C ALA A 75 4.75 -0.60 5.26
N GLY A 76 3.78 -0.68 6.17
CA GLY A 76 3.57 -1.84 7.03
C GLY A 76 4.85 -2.22 7.79
N THR A 77 5.29 -3.45 7.59
CA THR A 77 6.49 -4.02 8.24
C THR A 77 7.81 -3.77 7.50
N GLY A 78 7.78 -3.01 6.38
CA GLY A 78 8.96 -2.41 5.75
C GLY A 78 9.57 -3.15 4.56
N TRP A 79 9.15 -4.36 4.25
CA TRP A 79 9.82 -5.21 3.24
C TRP A 79 9.90 -4.59 1.84
N ASP A 80 8.85 -3.89 1.40
CA ASP A 80 8.83 -3.21 0.10
C ASP A 80 9.77 -1.99 0.10
N ALA A 81 9.86 -1.30 1.23
CA ALA A 81 10.77 -0.16 1.41
C ALA A 81 12.24 -0.58 1.32
N GLU A 82 12.59 -1.71 1.94
CA GLU A 82 13.96 -2.24 1.88
C GLU A 82 14.35 -2.60 0.45
N LEU A 83 13.47 -3.27 -0.29
CA LEU A 83 13.74 -3.61 -1.69
C LEU A 83 14.05 -2.35 -2.52
N ILE A 84 13.30 -1.27 -2.35
CA ILE A 84 13.50 -0.02 -3.10
C ILE A 84 14.75 0.73 -2.61
N ALA A 85 15.02 0.75 -1.30
CA ALA A 85 16.24 1.36 -0.74
C ALA A 85 17.52 0.65 -1.23
N ASP A 86 17.48 -0.67 -1.41
CA ASP A 86 18.60 -1.46 -1.92
C ASP A 86 18.93 -1.14 -3.41
N LEU A 87 17.97 -0.58 -4.15
CA LEU A 87 18.20 -0.07 -5.51
C LEU A 87 18.89 1.31 -5.53
N GLY A 88 19.17 1.87 -4.36
CA GLY A 88 19.89 3.13 -4.21
C GLY A 88 19.03 4.38 -4.18
N TYR A 89 17.69 4.23 -4.04
CA TYR A 89 16.82 5.37 -3.79
C TYR A 89 17.01 5.92 -2.37
N ASP A 90 16.93 7.24 -2.23
CA ASP A 90 16.66 7.88 -0.94
C ASP A 90 15.17 7.64 -0.63
N THR A 91 14.92 6.62 0.19
CA THR A 91 13.58 6.05 0.37
C THR A 91 12.94 6.58 1.65
N THR A 92 11.81 7.25 1.49
CA THR A 92 10.87 7.54 2.57
C THR A 92 9.77 6.49 2.58
N ALA A 93 9.47 5.94 3.75
CA ALA A 93 8.43 4.94 3.92
C ALA A 93 7.51 5.35 5.08
N PHE A 94 6.21 5.42 4.85
CA PHE A 94 5.30 5.83 5.91
C PHE A 94 4.14 4.86 6.12
N ASP A 95 3.67 4.83 7.34
CA ASP A 95 2.42 4.18 7.69
C ASP A 95 1.64 5.06 8.66
N ILE A 96 0.31 4.89 8.72
CA ILE A 96 -0.52 5.61 9.69
C ILE A 96 -0.37 5.02 11.10
N SER A 97 0.02 3.75 11.21
CA SER A 97 0.20 3.03 12.46
C SER A 97 1.62 3.25 13.03
N PRO A 98 1.75 3.88 14.20
CA PRO A 98 3.03 3.92 14.93
C PRO A 98 3.62 2.53 15.17
N SER A 99 2.80 1.55 15.54
CA SER A 99 3.23 0.16 15.78
C SER A 99 3.76 -0.52 14.51
N ALA A 100 3.22 -0.19 13.33
CA ALA A 100 3.77 -0.67 12.05
C ALA A 100 5.17 -0.10 11.82
N VAL A 101 5.33 1.23 11.98
CA VAL A 101 6.61 1.94 11.81
C VAL A 101 7.66 1.40 12.78
N GLU A 102 7.33 1.24 14.05
CA GLU A 102 8.24 0.66 15.06
C GLU A 102 8.62 -0.78 14.71
N THR A 103 7.69 -1.56 14.15
CA THR A 103 7.96 -2.93 13.72
C THR A 103 8.88 -2.95 12.50
N ALA A 104 8.66 -2.07 11.51
CA ALA A 104 9.56 -1.93 10.37
C ALA A 104 10.99 -1.58 10.82
N GLN A 105 11.15 -0.61 11.71
CA GLN A 105 12.46 -0.22 12.25
C GLN A 105 13.14 -1.34 13.04
N ARG A 106 12.38 -2.16 13.79
CA ARG A 106 12.93 -3.33 14.50
C ARG A 106 13.33 -4.45 13.55
N ASN A 107 12.55 -4.67 12.50
CA ASN A 107 12.87 -5.71 11.50
C ASN A 107 14.09 -5.35 10.67
N HIS A 108 14.34 -4.05 10.46
CA HIS A 108 15.37 -3.53 9.58
C HIS A 108 16.26 -2.50 10.30
N PRO A 109 17.03 -2.91 11.33
CA PRO A 109 17.80 -1.99 12.19
C PRO A 109 18.91 -1.25 11.44
N ASP A 110 19.40 -1.80 10.33
CA ASP A 110 20.44 -1.22 9.48
C ASP A 110 19.86 -0.60 8.18
N SER A 111 18.55 -0.37 8.15
CA SER A 111 17.86 0.18 6.99
C SER A 111 18.40 1.54 6.56
N LYS A 112 18.41 1.75 5.25
CA LYS A 112 18.66 3.06 4.63
C LYS A 112 17.37 3.84 4.39
N ALA A 113 16.20 3.20 4.52
CA ALA A 113 14.92 3.85 4.38
C ALA A 113 14.56 4.67 5.64
N ALA A 114 13.98 5.84 5.44
CA ALA A 114 13.47 6.70 6.51
C ALA A 114 12.00 6.34 6.81
N TYR A 115 11.77 5.60 7.90
CA TYR A 115 10.43 5.23 8.34
C TYR A 115 9.79 6.31 9.18
N GLN A 116 8.55 6.70 8.88
CA GLN A 116 7.84 7.73 9.64
C GLN A 116 6.33 7.50 9.70
N VAL A 117 5.71 8.02 10.76
CA VAL A 117 4.25 7.99 10.93
C VAL A 117 3.64 9.15 10.15
N ALA A 118 2.75 8.86 9.21
CA ALA A 118 2.01 9.88 8.48
C ALA A 118 0.62 9.37 8.04
N ASN A 119 -0.29 10.31 7.81
CA ASN A 119 -1.64 10.01 7.31
C ASN A 119 -1.73 10.34 5.81
N LEU A 120 -2.03 9.35 4.98
CA LEU A 120 -2.20 9.51 3.52
C LEU A 120 -3.22 10.61 3.17
N LEU A 121 -4.31 10.75 3.94
CA LEU A 121 -5.35 11.75 3.69
C LEU A 121 -4.94 13.17 4.15
N LYS A 122 -3.85 13.28 4.93
CA LYS A 122 -3.28 14.56 5.40
C LYS A 122 -1.75 14.48 5.39
N PRO A 123 -1.14 14.29 4.21
CA PRO A 123 0.30 14.11 4.11
C PRO A 123 1.05 15.42 4.40
N PRO A 124 2.36 15.35 4.72
CA PRO A 124 3.24 16.50 4.76
C PRO A 124 3.21 17.28 3.45
N ALA A 125 3.14 18.60 3.52
CA ALA A 125 3.02 19.45 2.32
C ALA A 125 4.24 19.36 1.40
N GLU A 126 5.42 19.10 1.95
CA GLU A 126 6.67 18.92 1.24
C GLU A 126 6.71 17.67 0.35
N TRP A 127 5.77 16.74 0.51
CA TRP A 127 5.68 15.55 -0.34
C TRP A 127 5.02 15.79 -1.68
N HIS A 128 4.37 16.96 -1.86
CA HIS A 128 3.75 17.30 -3.13
C HIS A 128 4.79 17.35 -4.25
N ARG A 129 4.66 16.49 -5.23
CA ARG A 129 5.54 16.36 -6.42
C ARG A 129 7.03 16.21 -6.07
N ALA A 130 7.33 15.44 -5.01
CA ALA A 130 8.68 15.36 -4.48
C ALA A 130 9.43 14.06 -4.82
N PHE A 131 8.74 13.02 -5.34
CA PHE A 131 9.32 11.70 -5.47
C PHE A 131 9.44 11.24 -6.93
N ASP A 132 10.61 10.69 -7.28
CA ASP A 132 10.89 10.09 -8.58
C ASP A 132 10.22 8.72 -8.74
N LEU A 133 9.98 8.01 -7.62
CA LEU A 133 9.27 6.75 -7.57
C LEU A 133 8.28 6.78 -6.39
N VAL A 134 7.01 6.53 -6.69
CA VAL A 134 5.98 6.30 -5.66
C VAL A 134 5.47 4.87 -5.81
N VAL A 135 5.47 4.11 -4.72
CA VAL A 135 4.97 2.73 -4.69
C VAL A 135 3.76 2.67 -3.75
N GLU A 136 2.62 2.32 -4.29
CA GLU A 136 1.37 2.07 -3.59
C GLU A 136 1.03 0.57 -3.72
N ILE A 137 0.98 -0.15 -2.57
CA ILE A 137 0.61 -1.56 -2.54
C ILE A 137 -0.45 -1.77 -1.46
N PHE A 138 -1.69 -2.04 -1.89
CA PHE A 138 -2.82 -2.40 -1.03
C PHE A 138 -3.28 -1.33 -0.03
N THR A 139 -2.77 -0.11 -0.07
CA THR A 139 -3.10 0.94 0.91
C THR A 139 -4.42 1.63 0.58
N VAL A 140 -4.62 2.07 -0.67
CA VAL A 140 -5.87 2.72 -1.08
C VAL A 140 -7.05 1.77 -0.92
N GLN A 141 -6.91 0.52 -1.32
CA GLN A 141 -7.97 -0.49 -1.16
C GLN A 141 -8.27 -0.88 0.29
N ALA A 142 -7.42 -0.52 1.24
CA ALA A 142 -7.67 -0.76 2.66
C ALA A 142 -8.54 0.34 3.30
N LEU A 143 -8.81 1.42 2.56
CA LEU A 143 -9.75 2.47 2.93
C LEU A 143 -11.15 2.16 2.37
N PRO A 144 -12.21 2.56 3.09
CA PRO A 144 -13.59 2.47 2.58
C PRO A 144 -13.75 3.14 1.22
N ILE A 145 -14.56 2.56 0.34
CA ILE A 145 -14.75 3.01 -1.05
C ILE A 145 -14.96 4.54 -1.17
N PRO A 146 -15.76 5.21 -0.31
CA PRO A 146 -15.94 6.66 -0.42
C PRO A 146 -14.67 7.50 -0.18
N LEU A 147 -13.64 6.94 0.47
CA LEU A 147 -12.36 7.63 0.74
C LEU A 147 -11.28 7.31 -0.30
N GLN A 148 -11.49 6.28 -1.13
CA GLN A 148 -10.51 5.89 -2.14
C GLN A 148 -10.20 6.98 -3.17
N PRO A 149 -11.18 7.77 -3.67
CA PRO A 149 -10.88 8.85 -4.63
C PRO A 149 -9.93 9.89 -4.05
N GLU A 150 -10.13 10.34 -2.80
CA GLU A 150 -9.22 11.29 -2.15
C GLU A 150 -7.82 10.68 -1.94
N ALA A 151 -7.75 9.43 -1.48
CA ALA A 151 -6.48 8.73 -1.30
C ALA A 151 -5.73 8.56 -2.63
N THR A 152 -6.43 8.22 -3.72
CA THR A 152 -5.89 8.11 -5.08
C THR A 152 -5.28 9.45 -5.55
N GLU A 153 -5.99 10.56 -5.35
CA GLU A 153 -5.50 11.91 -5.65
C GLU A 153 -4.20 12.22 -4.89
N ARG A 154 -4.16 11.93 -3.57
CA ARG A 154 -2.96 12.14 -2.74
C ARG A 154 -1.77 11.33 -3.23
N VAL A 155 -1.97 10.05 -3.56
CA VAL A 155 -0.89 9.19 -4.08
C VAL A 155 -0.36 9.75 -5.41
N SER A 156 -1.26 10.15 -6.31
CA SER A 156 -0.87 10.75 -7.59
C SER A 156 -0.07 12.04 -7.41
N ASP A 157 -0.44 12.88 -6.45
CA ASP A 157 0.20 14.17 -6.17
C ASP A 157 1.64 14.05 -5.63
N PHE A 158 2.07 12.89 -5.16
CA PHE A 158 3.45 12.69 -4.66
C PHE A 158 4.49 12.62 -5.77
N VAL A 159 4.10 12.22 -6.98
CA VAL A 159 5.02 11.96 -8.11
C VAL A 159 5.55 13.27 -8.68
N CYS A 160 6.87 13.42 -8.79
CA CYS A 160 7.50 14.59 -9.43
C CYS A 160 7.46 14.50 -10.97
N ALA A 161 7.81 15.58 -11.65
CA ALA A 161 7.96 15.56 -13.12
C ALA A 161 9.04 14.54 -13.54
N GLY A 162 8.72 13.69 -14.51
CA GLY A 162 9.57 12.56 -14.93
C GLY A 162 9.52 11.37 -13.98
N GLY A 163 8.74 11.44 -12.89
CA GLY A 163 8.62 10.38 -11.89
C GLY A 163 7.61 9.29 -12.28
N THR A 164 7.76 8.13 -11.66
CA THR A 164 6.94 6.94 -11.86
C THR A 164 6.06 6.66 -10.63
N LEU A 165 4.79 6.30 -10.86
CA LEU A 165 3.93 5.68 -9.86
C LEU A 165 3.71 4.22 -10.22
N LEU A 166 3.97 3.32 -9.26
CA LEU A 166 3.60 1.91 -9.34
C LEU A 166 2.46 1.64 -8.35
N VAL A 167 1.34 1.12 -8.87
CA VAL A 167 0.18 0.71 -8.06
C VAL A 167 -0.01 -0.79 -8.18
N ILE A 168 -0.13 -1.47 -7.03
CA ILE A 168 -0.50 -2.88 -6.94
C ILE A 168 -1.72 -3.01 -6.01
N ALA A 169 -2.84 -3.49 -6.56
CA ALA A 169 -4.08 -3.63 -5.82
C ALA A 169 -4.79 -4.95 -6.11
N ALA A 170 -5.63 -5.43 -5.19
CA ALA A 170 -6.57 -6.51 -5.49
C ALA A 170 -7.55 -6.04 -6.56
N ALA A 171 -7.78 -6.88 -7.55
CA ALA A 171 -8.66 -6.56 -8.68
C ALA A 171 -10.10 -6.99 -8.40
N ARG A 172 -11.03 -6.12 -8.76
CA ARG A 172 -12.47 -6.35 -8.76
C ARG A 172 -13.01 -6.04 -10.16
N ASP A 173 -14.04 -6.75 -10.57
CA ASP A 173 -14.71 -6.48 -11.84
C ASP A 173 -15.57 -5.19 -11.73
N ASP A 174 -15.60 -4.39 -12.79
CA ASP A 174 -16.25 -3.06 -12.81
C ASP A 174 -17.78 -3.15 -12.63
N ASP A 175 -18.39 -4.31 -12.96
CA ASP A 175 -19.82 -4.57 -12.81
C ASP A 175 -20.22 -5.04 -11.40
N THR A 176 -19.26 -5.25 -10.49
CA THR A 176 -19.55 -5.60 -9.10
C THR A 176 -20.02 -4.38 -8.32
N PRO A 177 -21.28 -4.35 -7.82
CA PRO A 177 -21.78 -3.18 -7.10
C PRO A 177 -20.99 -2.92 -5.80
N ASP A 178 -20.73 -1.64 -5.50
CA ASP A 178 -19.93 -1.24 -4.34
C ASP A 178 -20.54 -1.68 -3.00
N ASP A 179 -21.87 -1.67 -2.90
CA ASP A 179 -22.62 -2.08 -1.70
C ASP A 179 -22.57 -3.58 -1.41
N THR A 180 -22.10 -4.39 -2.38
CA THR A 180 -21.91 -5.84 -2.20
C THR A 180 -20.52 -6.21 -1.73
N VAL A 181 -19.58 -5.24 -1.70
CA VAL A 181 -18.17 -5.50 -1.37
C VAL A 181 -17.96 -5.35 0.14
N GLU A 182 -17.68 -6.47 0.79
CA GLU A 182 -17.25 -6.47 2.19
C GLU A 182 -15.73 -6.29 2.29
N GLY A 183 -15.30 -5.30 3.06
CA GLY A 183 -13.88 -5.02 3.30
C GLY A 183 -13.53 -4.87 4.78
N PRO A 184 -12.26 -4.59 5.11
CA PRO A 184 -11.11 -4.56 4.20
C PRO A 184 -10.68 -5.96 3.70
N PRO A 185 -10.01 -6.03 2.55
CA PRO A 185 -9.83 -4.93 1.60
C PRO A 185 -11.12 -4.65 0.81
N TRP A 186 -11.21 -3.43 0.25
CA TRP A 186 -12.18 -3.06 -0.79
C TRP A 186 -11.44 -3.00 -2.14
N PRO A 187 -11.39 -4.11 -2.90
CA PRO A 187 -10.59 -4.21 -4.11
C PRO A 187 -10.95 -3.13 -5.13
N LEU A 188 -9.96 -2.67 -5.89
CA LEU A 188 -10.15 -1.65 -6.91
C LEU A 188 -10.75 -2.24 -8.19
N THR A 189 -11.68 -1.52 -8.79
CA THR A 189 -12.11 -1.76 -10.16
C THR A 189 -11.02 -1.31 -11.13
N ARG A 190 -11.16 -1.68 -12.42
CA ARG A 190 -10.29 -1.15 -13.47
C ARG A 190 -10.39 0.38 -13.52
N ALA A 191 -11.61 0.92 -13.50
CA ALA A 191 -11.87 2.35 -13.52
C ALA A 191 -11.24 3.07 -12.31
N ALA A 192 -11.33 2.50 -11.09
CA ALA A 192 -10.69 3.05 -9.90
C ALA A 192 -9.15 3.01 -9.99
N THR A 193 -8.59 1.97 -10.62
CA THR A 193 -7.15 1.91 -10.87
C THR A 193 -6.74 2.94 -11.94
N GLU A 194 -7.46 3.09 -13.03
CA GLU A 194 -7.18 4.12 -14.06
C GLU A 194 -7.31 5.55 -13.52
N ALA A 195 -8.07 5.77 -12.43
CA ALA A 195 -8.30 7.08 -11.80
C ALA A 195 -7.05 7.66 -11.08
N PHE A 196 -5.95 6.91 -10.95
CA PHE A 196 -4.67 7.51 -10.55
C PHE A 196 -4.08 8.43 -11.64
N SER A 197 -4.54 8.31 -12.88
CA SER A 197 -4.15 9.23 -13.96
C SER A 197 -4.68 10.65 -13.70
N THR A 198 -3.85 11.64 -14.05
CA THR A 198 -4.23 13.07 -14.07
C THR A 198 -3.86 13.64 -15.44
N ASP A 199 -4.07 14.95 -15.67
CA ASP A 199 -3.72 15.61 -16.94
C ASP A 199 -2.24 15.41 -17.31
N ASP A 200 -1.35 15.31 -16.31
CA ASP A 200 0.10 15.19 -16.45
C ASP A 200 0.70 13.89 -15.88
N LEU A 201 -0.12 12.98 -15.31
CA LEU A 201 0.28 11.64 -14.87
C LEU A 201 -0.44 10.59 -15.71
N ARG A 202 0.28 10.03 -16.70
CA ARG A 202 -0.31 9.11 -17.68
C ARG A 202 -0.13 7.66 -17.29
N LEU A 203 -1.19 6.86 -17.43
CA LEU A 203 -1.11 5.40 -17.37
C LEU A 203 -0.25 4.89 -18.55
N ILE A 204 0.83 4.17 -18.24
CA ILE A 204 1.75 3.58 -19.20
C ILE A 204 1.40 2.11 -19.44
N GLN A 205 1.13 1.38 -18.34
CA GLN A 205 0.82 -0.04 -18.40
C GLN A 205 -0.21 -0.40 -17.32
N LEU A 206 -1.14 -1.28 -17.66
CA LEU A 206 -2.11 -1.85 -16.72
C LEU A 206 -2.26 -3.35 -17.01
N ASP A 207 -1.80 -4.15 -16.07
CA ASP A 207 -1.90 -5.61 -16.12
C ASP A 207 -2.90 -6.12 -15.10
N ARG A 208 -3.67 -7.15 -15.49
CA ARG A 208 -4.46 -7.97 -14.57
C ARG A 208 -3.76 -9.31 -14.40
N LEU A 209 -3.06 -9.48 -13.28
CA LEU A 209 -2.18 -10.62 -13.01
C LEU A 209 -2.82 -11.57 -11.99
N PRO A 210 -2.56 -12.90 -12.07
CA PRO A 210 -2.97 -13.83 -11.02
C PRO A 210 -2.37 -13.44 -9.67
N GLY A 211 -3.14 -13.67 -8.60
CA GLY A 211 -2.66 -13.43 -7.24
C GLY A 211 -1.49 -14.35 -6.88
N PRO A 212 -0.41 -13.83 -6.28
CA PRO A 212 0.79 -14.63 -6.00
C PRO A 212 0.56 -15.83 -5.08
N SER A 213 -0.40 -15.73 -4.15
CA SER A 213 -0.73 -16.78 -3.19
C SER A 213 -1.95 -17.61 -3.57
N ASP A 214 -2.83 -17.04 -4.42
CA ASP A 214 -4.05 -17.68 -4.90
C ASP A 214 -4.30 -17.27 -6.36
N PRO A 215 -4.04 -18.15 -7.33
CA PRO A 215 -4.20 -17.86 -8.77
C PRO A 215 -5.67 -17.70 -9.21
N THR A 216 -6.63 -17.97 -8.34
CA THR A 216 -8.06 -17.73 -8.62
C THR A 216 -8.44 -16.27 -8.36
N THR A 217 -7.63 -15.54 -7.63
CA THR A 217 -7.76 -14.10 -7.43
C THR A 217 -6.89 -13.34 -8.43
N TYR A 218 -7.17 -12.05 -8.60
CA TYR A 218 -6.40 -11.20 -9.49
C TYR A 218 -5.88 -9.96 -8.79
N ARG A 219 -4.82 -9.39 -9.37
CA ARG A 219 -4.22 -8.13 -8.95
C ARG A 219 -4.09 -7.19 -10.14
N TRP A 220 -4.39 -5.93 -9.94
CA TRP A 220 -3.92 -4.88 -10.82
C TRP A 220 -2.46 -4.60 -10.52
N ARG A 221 -1.65 -4.45 -11.57
CA ARG A 221 -0.36 -3.76 -11.53
C ARG A 221 -0.40 -2.68 -12.58
N ALA A 222 -0.35 -1.43 -12.13
CA ALA A 222 -0.44 -0.27 -12.99
C ALA A 222 0.81 0.59 -12.81
N GLU A 223 1.37 1.05 -13.93
CA GLU A 223 2.52 1.94 -13.99
C GLU A 223 2.11 3.24 -14.67
N TYR A 224 2.48 4.36 -14.04
CA TYR A 224 2.18 5.70 -14.52
C TYR A 224 3.48 6.50 -14.61
N LEU A 225 3.54 7.42 -15.55
CA LEU A 225 4.65 8.35 -15.76
C LEU A 225 4.09 9.78 -15.75
N ARG A 226 4.71 10.65 -14.95
CA ARG A 226 4.41 12.07 -14.97
C ARG A 226 5.25 12.78 -16.04
N ASP A 227 4.60 13.60 -16.86
CA ASP A 227 5.26 14.40 -17.90
C ASP A 227 6.12 15.53 -17.34
#